data_d0857cd4e6a10348dc4b9e144f38ac28
#
_entry.id   d0857cd4e6a10348dc4b9e144f38ac28
#
_cell.length_a   1.000
_cell.length_b   1.000
_cell.length_c   1.000
_cell.angle_alpha   90.00
_cell.angle_beta   90.00
_cell.angle_gamma   90.00
#
_symmetry.space_group_name_H-M   'P 1'
#
loop_
_entity.id
_entity.type
_entity.pdbx_description
1 polymer ?
#
loop_
_entity_poly.entity_id
_entity_poly.type
_entity_poly.pdbx_seq_one_letter_code
_entity_poly.pdbx_strand_id
1 'polypeptide(L)'
;MKLSIRSLFYLICFSALLGSLAQNIYTPVLPLIQQQLNTTLSLVNLTVSAFTFAMAIMQLFYGSLIDKWGRKPILLGGLAISIVGALGCVWSDSIGLLIFWRVIQAIGIAAIPVVAATILGDLYQGNDRAKAMGSYQMLLALAPACGPLLGGYLAQHYQYQGIFIFLAVIGILLLTTHLFYLPETRPKQKETFKSLSAMQQVLIAPEGKSVFVMSFMVFYNYFCLLVFLPLIAFHLYQLNSTEIGGLYMPMSIALVLGSYLYRRICHLFSAEYGVIITSCINLVMLTLFALFWQISLPVMLALTVVYGLSLGLTMPTHTTLLASHFGSMRATAMGIYNFIRYCGMAAGPMISVYFVTDNNYKYVFYSCVILTSLALCFTIKTLMSSLKEKKQTAN
;
A
#
# COMPACT_ATOMS: atom_id res chain seq x y z
N MET A 1 -23.58 26.03 5.29
CA MET A 1 -24.47 24.84 5.17
C MET A 1 -23.72 23.66 5.78
N LYS A 2 -24.27 22.98 6.80
CA LYS A 2 -23.62 21.79 7.38
C LYS A 2 -23.97 20.57 6.50
N LEU A 3 -22.97 19.85 6.04
CA LEU A 3 -23.19 18.58 5.34
C LEU A 3 -23.82 17.55 6.30
N SER A 4 -24.63 16.63 5.76
CA SER A 4 -25.06 15.46 6.51
C SER A 4 -23.85 14.56 6.85
N ILE A 5 -23.93 13.79 7.94
CA ILE A 5 -22.88 12.84 8.33
C ILE A 5 -22.57 11.88 7.17
N ARG A 6 -23.58 11.50 6.40
CA ARG A 6 -23.43 10.61 5.23
C ARG A 6 -22.66 11.28 4.09
N SER A 7 -22.92 12.55 3.80
CA SER A 7 -22.17 13.31 2.77
C SER A 7 -20.72 13.52 3.20
N LEU A 8 -20.49 13.78 4.49
CA LEU A 8 -19.16 13.92 5.05
C LEU A 8 -18.36 12.61 4.97
N PHE A 9 -19.02 11.46 5.22
CA PHE A 9 -18.41 10.13 5.04
C PHE A 9 -17.88 9.94 3.62
N TYR A 10 -18.72 10.18 2.60
CA TYR A 10 -18.27 10.02 1.21
C TYR A 10 -17.14 10.99 0.84
N LEU A 11 -17.21 12.24 1.28
CA LEU A 11 -16.17 13.23 1.03
C LEU A 11 -14.81 12.79 1.59
N ILE A 12 -14.80 12.25 2.80
CA ILE A 12 -13.57 11.73 3.44
C ILE A 12 -13.06 10.49 2.70
N CYS A 13 -13.96 9.59 2.31
CA CYS A 13 -13.61 8.39 1.55
C CYS A 13 -13.03 8.72 0.18
N PHE A 14 -13.57 9.73 -0.53
CA PHE A 14 -13.01 10.19 -1.81
C PHE A 14 -11.62 10.79 -1.66
N SER A 15 -11.35 11.51 -0.57
CA SER A 15 -10.00 12.01 -0.30
C SER A 15 -9.01 10.88 -0.07
N ALA A 16 -9.41 9.86 0.69
CA ALA A 16 -8.56 8.69 0.91
C ALA A 16 -8.35 7.87 -0.37
N LEU A 17 -9.37 7.79 -1.23
CA LEU A 17 -9.26 7.19 -2.56
C LEU A 17 -8.26 7.94 -3.43
N LEU A 18 -8.26 9.30 -3.43
CA LEU A 18 -7.23 10.10 -4.10
C LEU A 18 -5.83 9.74 -3.62
N GLY A 19 -5.63 9.61 -2.30
CA GLY A 19 -4.35 9.20 -1.72
C GLY A 19 -3.89 7.83 -2.23
N SER A 20 -4.80 6.86 -2.27
CA SER A 20 -4.52 5.53 -2.79
C SER A 20 -4.31 5.53 -4.32
N LEU A 21 -5.06 6.34 -5.06
CA LEU A 21 -4.87 6.53 -6.50
C LEU A 21 -3.49 7.11 -6.81
N ALA A 22 -3.04 8.15 -6.11
CA ALA A 22 -1.74 8.77 -6.33
C ALA A 22 -0.56 7.79 -6.20
N GLN A 23 -0.73 6.73 -5.42
CA GLN A 23 0.25 5.65 -5.27
C GLN A 23 0.20 4.65 -6.43
N ASN A 24 -0.99 4.30 -6.94
CA ASN A 24 -1.19 3.20 -7.87
C ASN A 24 -1.26 3.63 -9.35
N ILE A 25 -1.70 4.86 -9.63
CA ILE A 25 -1.92 5.39 -11.00
C ILE A 25 -0.63 5.52 -11.81
N TYR A 26 0.50 5.63 -11.14
CA TYR A 26 1.80 5.96 -11.71
C TYR A 26 2.56 4.74 -12.28
N THR A 27 2.32 3.54 -11.73
CA THR A 27 3.12 2.35 -12.05
C THR A 27 3.12 1.92 -13.52
N PRO A 28 2.00 1.95 -14.29
CA PRO A 28 2.00 1.50 -15.68
C PRO A 28 2.77 2.41 -16.62
N VAL A 29 3.12 3.63 -16.18
CA VAL A 29 3.78 4.62 -17.05
C VAL A 29 5.28 4.71 -16.83
N LEU A 30 5.86 3.86 -15.98
CA LEU A 30 7.30 3.84 -15.72
C LEU A 30 8.14 3.68 -17.01
N PRO A 31 7.79 2.79 -17.97
CA PRO A 31 8.53 2.69 -19.22
C PRO A 31 8.47 4.00 -20.05
N LEU A 32 7.31 4.66 -20.08
CA LEU A 32 7.13 5.93 -20.80
C LEU A 32 8.01 7.04 -20.19
N ILE A 33 8.06 7.13 -18.85
CA ILE A 33 8.90 8.09 -18.15
C ILE A 33 10.38 7.83 -18.43
N GLN A 34 10.79 6.55 -18.44
CA GLN A 34 12.17 6.18 -18.75
C GLN A 34 12.57 6.69 -20.14
N GLN A 35 11.71 6.55 -21.12
CA GLN A 35 11.95 7.02 -22.49
C GLN A 35 11.91 8.55 -22.59
N GLN A 36 10.87 9.20 -22.07
CA GLN A 36 10.67 10.64 -22.21
C GLN A 36 11.74 11.47 -21.50
N LEU A 37 12.19 11.02 -20.31
CA LEU A 37 13.26 11.69 -19.56
C LEU A 37 14.65 11.13 -19.84
N ASN A 38 14.77 10.21 -20.82
CA ASN A 38 16.03 9.58 -21.27
C ASN A 38 16.90 9.16 -20.07
N THR A 39 16.34 8.35 -19.17
CA THR A 39 16.92 8.05 -17.88
C THR A 39 17.10 6.54 -17.64
N THR A 40 17.78 6.19 -16.55
CA THR A 40 18.04 4.79 -16.19
C THR A 40 16.84 4.16 -15.45
N LEU A 41 16.72 2.84 -15.55
CA LEU A 41 15.72 2.06 -14.83
C LEU A 41 15.79 2.28 -13.31
N SER A 42 17.01 2.39 -12.77
CA SER A 42 17.22 2.64 -11.33
C SER A 42 16.60 3.95 -10.86
N LEU A 43 16.77 5.03 -11.64
CA LEU A 43 16.20 6.34 -11.30
C LEU A 43 14.68 6.36 -11.47
N VAL A 44 14.14 5.67 -12.46
CA VAL A 44 12.69 5.52 -12.62
C VAL A 44 12.10 4.77 -11.42
N ASN A 45 12.69 3.65 -11.02
CA ASN A 45 12.25 2.90 -9.84
C ASN A 45 12.39 3.72 -8.54
N LEU A 46 13.41 4.58 -8.47
CA LEU A 46 13.60 5.49 -7.33
C LEU A 46 12.43 6.48 -7.17
N THR A 47 11.74 6.88 -8.25
CA THR A 47 10.54 7.73 -8.16
C THR A 47 9.41 7.07 -7.35
N VAL A 48 9.24 5.75 -7.47
CA VAL A 48 8.26 4.97 -6.71
C VAL A 48 8.73 4.74 -5.29
N SER A 49 9.99 4.34 -5.14
CA SER A 49 10.59 4.00 -3.84
C SER A 49 10.70 5.22 -2.94
N ALA A 50 11.16 6.37 -3.45
CA ALA A 50 11.27 7.62 -2.70
C ALA A 50 9.89 8.12 -2.25
N PHE A 51 8.88 8.05 -3.14
CA PHE A 51 7.50 8.38 -2.81
C PHE A 51 6.97 7.51 -1.65
N THR A 52 7.10 6.19 -1.77
CA THR A 52 6.60 5.24 -0.77
C THR A 52 7.35 5.35 0.56
N PHE A 53 8.66 5.59 0.51
CA PHE A 53 9.48 5.77 1.71
C PHE A 53 9.14 7.08 2.43
N ALA A 54 8.94 8.17 1.70
CA ALA A 54 8.45 9.43 2.27
C ALA A 54 7.08 9.27 2.93
N MET A 55 6.17 8.52 2.31
CA MET A 55 4.89 8.16 2.92
C MET A 55 5.07 7.37 4.23
N ALA A 56 5.97 6.38 4.25
CA ALA A 56 6.25 5.59 5.44
C ALA A 56 6.67 6.47 6.62
N ILE A 57 7.66 7.33 6.40
CA ILE A 57 8.18 8.24 7.41
C ILE A 57 7.08 9.18 7.91
N MET A 58 6.36 9.82 7.00
CA MET A 58 5.37 10.82 7.34
C MET A 58 4.17 10.25 8.09
N GLN A 59 3.79 9.01 7.86
CA GLN A 59 2.71 8.37 8.62
C GLN A 59 3.03 8.21 10.11
N LEU A 60 4.30 8.08 10.49
CA LEU A 60 4.71 8.07 11.90
C LEU A 60 4.44 9.42 12.59
N PHE A 61 4.62 10.51 11.84
CA PHE A 61 4.45 11.87 12.38
C PHE A 61 3.01 12.35 12.33
N TYR A 62 2.24 11.97 11.32
CA TYR A 62 0.86 12.49 11.15
C TYR A 62 -0.07 12.09 12.29
N GLY A 63 0.12 10.95 12.93
CA GLY A 63 -0.66 10.59 14.12
C GLY A 63 -0.56 11.66 15.21
N SER A 64 0.66 12.06 15.58
CA SER A 64 0.91 13.09 16.59
C SER A 64 0.52 14.50 16.15
N LEU A 65 0.70 14.82 14.87
CA LEU A 65 0.32 16.13 14.31
C LEU A 65 -1.20 16.31 14.32
N ILE A 66 -1.95 15.27 13.98
CA ILE A 66 -3.41 15.25 14.00
C ILE A 66 -3.94 15.49 15.43
N ASP A 67 -3.31 14.88 16.43
CA ASP A 67 -3.71 15.06 17.83
C ASP A 67 -3.34 16.45 18.35
N LYS A 68 -2.24 17.03 17.88
CA LYS A 68 -1.79 18.36 18.29
C LYS A 68 -2.56 19.48 17.61
N TRP A 69 -2.78 19.42 16.30
CA TRP A 69 -3.32 20.54 15.50
C TRP A 69 -4.75 20.34 15.05
N GLY A 70 -5.31 19.12 15.18
CA GLY A 70 -6.66 18.78 14.74
C GLY A 70 -6.68 18.10 13.37
N ARG A 71 -7.85 17.60 13.01
CA ARG A 71 -8.05 16.78 11.81
C ARG A 71 -8.11 17.64 10.55
N LYS A 72 -8.90 18.70 10.60
CA LYS A 72 -9.12 19.60 9.45
C LYS A 72 -7.84 20.30 8.99
N PRO A 73 -7.04 20.98 9.83
CA PRO A 73 -5.82 21.65 9.39
C PRO A 73 -4.80 20.70 8.75
N ILE A 74 -4.64 19.49 9.31
CA ILE A 74 -3.70 18.49 8.78
C ILE A 74 -4.17 17.95 7.44
N LEU A 75 -5.48 17.71 7.25
CA LEU A 75 -6.01 17.27 5.96
C LEU A 75 -5.84 18.34 4.88
N LEU A 76 -6.18 19.59 5.20
CA LEU A 76 -6.04 20.71 4.26
C LEU A 76 -4.58 20.96 3.89
N GLY A 77 -3.67 20.96 4.88
CA GLY A 77 -2.24 21.09 4.65
C GLY A 77 -1.67 19.93 3.80
N GLY A 78 -2.08 18.70 4.10
CA GLY A 78 -1.69 17.52 3.30
C GLY A 78 -2.16 17.61 1.85
N LEU A 79 -3.43 17.98 1.63
CA LEU A 79 -3.97 18.19 0.28
C LEU A 79 -3.22 19.30 -0.45
N ALA A 80 -2.96 20.45 0.20
CA ALA A 80 -2.23 21.56 -0.41
C ALA A 80 -0.81 21.16 -0.81
N ILE A 81 -0.06 20.48 0.07
CA ILE A 81 1.29 19.99 -0.22
C ILE A 81 1.25 18.98 -1.36
N SER A 82 0.25 18.07 -1.40
CA SER A 82 0.12 17.09 -2.47
C SER A 82 -0.18 17.72 -3.82
N ILE A 83 -0.98 18.79 -3.86
CA ILE A 83 -1.27 19.56 -5.08
C ILE A 83 0.00 20.24 -5.59
N VAL A 84 0.74 20.91 -4.71
CA VAL A 84 2.02 21.56 -5.07
C VAL A 84 3.00 20.52 -5.62
N GLY A 85 3.12 19.36 -4.97
CA GLY A 85 3.95 18.26 -5.46
C GLY A 85 3.50 17.74 -6.82
N ALA A 86 2.18 17.56 -7.03
CA ALA A 86 1.64 17.11 -8.31
C ALA A 86 1.91 18.12 -9.42
N LEU A 87 1.68 19.42 -9.19
CA LEU A 87 1.99 20.48 -10.14
C LEU A 87 3.49 20.55 -10.45
N GLY A 88 4.36 20.40 -9.43
CA GLY A 88 5.80 20.30 -9.63
C GLY A 88 6.21 19.13 -10.53
N CYS A 89 5.53 17.97 -10.41
CA CYS A 89 5.76 16.84 -11.31
C CYS A 89 5.36 17.13 -12.77
N VAL A 90 4.33 17.98 -13.01
CA VAL A 90 3.94 18.38 -14.37
C VAL A 90 5.05 19.15 -15.09
N TRP A 91 5.73 20.03 -14.38
CA TRP A 91 6.81 20.87 -14.94
C TRP A 91 8.20 20.25 -14.79
N SER A 92 8.29 18.97 -14.41
CA SER A 92 9.57 18.28 -14.28
C SER A 92 10.10 17.87 -15.65
N ASP A 93 11.21 18.44 -16.06
CA ASP A 93 11.96 18.15 -17.30
C ASP A 93 13.17 17.24 -17.06
N SER A 94 13.45 16.88 -15.81
CA SER A 94 14.50 15.94 -15.42
C SER A 94 14.02 14.93 -14.38
N ILE A 95 14.63 13.74 -14.38
CA ILE A 95 14.26 12.68 -13.43
C ILE A 95 14.54 13.08 -11.98
N GLY A 96 15.61 13.86 -11.72
CA GLY A 96 15.94 14.34 -10.39
C GLY A 96 14.86 15.29 -9.83
N LEU A 97 14.36 16.18 -10.67
CA LEU A 97 13.30 17.12 -10.31
C LEU A 97 11.97 16.36 -10.10
N LEU A 98 11.69 15.36 -10.95
CA LEU A 98 10.52 14.49 -10.77
C LEU A 98 10.58 13.73 -9.43
N ILE A 99 11.72 13.13 -9.07
CA ILE A 99 11.90 12.47 -7.77
C ILE A 99 11.64 13.43 -6.62
N PHE A 100 12.19 14.63 -6.68
CA PHE A 100 12.00 15.65 -5.65
C PHE A 100 10.52 16.00 -5.46
N TRP A 101 9.80 16.31 -6.53
CA TRP A 101 8.38 16.65 -6.46
C TRP A 101 7.50 15.46 -6.05
N ARG A 102 7.88 14.24 -6.42
CA ARG A 102 7.23 13.02 -5.95
C ARG A 102 7.37 12.84 -4.43
N VAL A 103 8.52 13.19 -3.84
CA VAL A 103 8.69 13.18 -2.38
C VAL A 103 7.79 14.23 -1.71
N ILE A 104 7.74 15.46 -2.26
CA ILE A 104 6.83 16.51 -1.75
C ILE A 104 5.37 16.06 -1.85
N GLN A 105 4.97 15.48 -2.98
CA GLN A 105 3.62 14.94 -3.17
C GLN A 105 3.32 13.84 -2.13
N ALA A 106 4.25 12.93 -1.88
CA ALA A 106 4.11 11.85 -0.91
C ALA A 106 3.93 12.35 0.53
N ILE A 107 4.67 13.39 0.92
CA ILE A 107 4.51 14.06 2.21
C ILE A 107 3.05 14.50 2.39
N GLY A 108 2.48 15.17 1.40
CA GLY A 108 1.08 15.60 1.46
C GLY A 108 0.09 14.43 1.48
N ILE A 109 0.25 13.47 0.58
CA ILE A 109 -0.62 12.30 0.44
C ILE A 109 -0.65 11.43 1.71
N ALA A 110 0.46 11.31 2.42
CA ALA A 110 0.55 10.48 3.62
C ALA A 110 -0.39 10.93 4.76
N ALA A 111 -0.77 12.21 4.81
CA ALA A 111 -1.73 12.74 5.79
C ALA A 111 -3.14 12.17 5.59
N ILE A 112 -3.55 11.98 4.34
CA ILE A 112 -4.95 11.76 3.96
C ILE A 112 -5.53 10.48 4.57
N PRO A 113 -4.94 9.28 4.41
CA PRO A 113 -5.51 8.06 4.96
C PRO A 113 -5.53 8.04 6.50
N VAL A 114 -4.53 8.66 7.14
CA VAL A 114 -4.46 8.73 8.61
C VAL A 114 -5.58 9.63 9.15
N VAL A 115 -5.73 10.82 8.57
CA VAL A 115 -6.80 11.76 8.95
C VAL A 115 -8.17 11.17 8.65
N ALA A 116 -8.36 10.56 7.47
CA ALA A 116 -9.63 9.95 7.08
C ALA A 116 -10.08 8.87 8.07
N ALA A 117 -9.19 7.93 8.40
CA ALA A 117 -9.48 6.89 9.37
C ALA A 117 -9.78 7.47 10.77
N THR A 118 -9.08 8.55 11.17
CA THR A 118 -9.30 9.22 12.45
C THR A 118 -10.66 9.90 12.50
N ILE A 119 -11.03 10.68 11.47
CA ILE A 119 -12.34 11.34 11.39
C ILE A 119 -13.48 10.31 11.42
N LEU A 120 -13.38 9.22 10.67
CA LEU A 120 -14.37 8.15 10.70
C LEU A 120 -14.48 7.53 12.10
N GLY A 121 -13.36 7.39 12.80
CA GLY A 121 -13.34 6.95 14.18
C GLY A 121 -14.00 7.93 15.16
N ASP A 122 -13.91 9.24 14.90
CA ASP A 122 -14.54 10.30 15.70
C ASP A 122 -16.05 10.40 15.45
N LEU A 123 -16.49 10.20 14.19
CA LEU A 123 -17.89 10.36 13.77
C LEU A 123 -18.79 9.17 14.09
N TYR A 124 -18.23 7.96 14.14
CA TYR A 124 -18.99 6.73 14.31
C TYR A 124 -18.56 5.96 15.56
N GLN A 125 -19.49 5.30 16.23
CA GLN A 125 -19.25 4.50 17.43
C GLN A 125 -19.77 3.07 17.29
N GLY A 126 -19.27 2.14 18.09
CA GLY A 126 -19.75 0.76 18.15
C GLY A 126 -19.80 0.06 16.79
N ASN A 127 -20.94 -0.58 16.48
CA ASN A 127 -21.13 -1.32 15.23
C ASN A 127 -21.13 -0.42 13.99
N ASP A 128 -21.58 0.83 14.09
CA ASP A 128 -21.60 1.76 12.96
C ASP A 128 -20.18 2.20 12.58
N ARG A 129 -19.26 2.30 13.55
CA ARG A 129 -17.83 2.50 13.28
C ARG A 129 -17.25 1.32 12.48
N ALA A 130 -17.56 0.09 12.85
CA ALA A 130 -17.11 -1.09 12.12
C ALA A 130 -17.62 -1.11 10.66
N LYS A 131 -18.91 -0.77 10.46
CA LYS A 131 -19.51 -0.66 9.11
C LYS A 131 -18.86 0.46 8.29
N ALA A 132 -18.66 1.64 8.87
CA ALA A 132 -18.03 2.79 8.21
C ALA A 132 -16.57 2.46 7.79
N MET A 133 -15.79 1.88 8.69
CA MET A 133 -14.42 1.46 8.39
C MET A 133 -14.37 0.35 7.33
N GLY A 134 -15.32 -0.59 7.34
CA GLY A 134 -15.44 -1.62 6.30
C GLY A 134 -15.71 -1.01 4.92
N SER A 135 -16.67 -0.08 4.83
CA SER A 135 -17.01 0.63 3.58
C SER A 135 -15.84 1.52 3.10
N TYR A 136 -15.12 2.16 4.01
CA TYR A 136 -13.90 2.91 3.73
C TYR A 136 -12.82 2.02 3.11
N GLN A 137 -12.53 0.86 3.68
CA GLN A 137 -11.54 -0.08 3.14
C GLN A 137 -11.94 -0.63 1.77
N MET A 138 -13.24 -0.86 1.56
CA MET A 138 -13.78 -1.31 0.27
C MET A 138 -13.56 -0.25 -0.84
N LEU A 139 -13.77 1.04 -0.53
CA LEU A 139 -13.47 2.13 -1.46
C LEU A 139 -11.97 2.26 -1.75
N LEU A 140 -11.11 2.09 -0.75
CA LEU A 140 -9.66 2.11 -0.96
C LEU A 140 -9.17 0.96 -1.85
N ALA A 141 -9.83 -0.19 -1.78
CA ALA A 141 -9.49 -1.35 -2.61
C ALA A 141 -9.78 -1.14 -4.11
N LEU A 142 -10.56 -0.11 -4.48
CA LEU A 142 -10.77 0.26 -5.88
C LEU A 142 -9.53 0.89 -6.52
N ALA A 143 -8.69 1.57 -5.75
CA ALA A 143 -7.55 2.30 -6.29
C ALA A 143 -6.49 1.40 -6.97
N PRO A 144 -6.07 0.25 -6.42
CA PRO A 144 -5.20 -0.68 -7.14
C PRO A 144 -5.82 -1.28 -8.40
N ALA A 145 -7.16 -1.37 -8.46
CA ALA A 145 -7.86 -1.91 -9.63
C ALA A 145 -8.01 -0.87 -10.75
N CYS A 146 -8.48 0.33 -10.40
CA CYS A 146 -8.81 1.38 -11.37
C CYS A 146 -7.63 2.33 -11.63
N GLY A 147 -6.75 2.52 -10.65
CA GLY A 147 -5.63 3.46 -10.74
C GLY A 147 -4.71 3.19 -11.92
N PRO A 148 -4.15 1.98 -12.08
CA PRO A 148 -3.26 1.69 -13.18
C PRO A 148 -3.94 1.81 -14.56
N LEU A 149 -5.20 1.38 -14.68
CA LEU A 149 -5.96 1.52 -15.93
C LEU A 149 -6.15 3.00 -16.30
N LEU A 150 -6.58 3.82 -15.34
CA LEU A 150 -6.75 5.27 -15.51
C LEU A 150 -5.39 5.93 -15.83
N GLY A 151 -4.34 5.52 -15.13
CA GLY A 151 -2.98 6.05 -15.35
C GLY A 151 -2.46 5.74 -16.74
N GLY A 152 -2.63 4.51 -17.19
CA GLY A 152 -2.27 4.09 -18.56
C GLY A 152 -3.01 4.88 -19.64
N TYR A 153 -4.34 5.05 -19.47
CA TYR A 153 -5.17 5.84 -20.37
C TYR A 153 -4.74 7.32 -20.43
N LEU A 154 -4.56 7.95 -19.26
CA LEU A 154 -4.12 9.34 -19.19
C LEU A 154 -2.74 9.54 -19.82
N ALA A 155 -1.82 8.64 -19.55
CA ALA A 155 -0.46 8.73 -20.09
C ALA A 155 -0.39 8.52 -21.61
N GLN A 156 -1.23 7.66 -22.16
CA GLN A 156 -1.29 7.44 -23.59
C GLN A 156 -1.77 8.67 -24.36
N HIS A 157 -2.70 9.46 -23.79
CA HIS A 157 -3.30 10.62 -24.46
C HIS A 157 -2.64 11.96 -24.08
N TYR A 158 -2.11 12.07 -22.84
CA TYR A 158 -1.62 13.33 -22.26
C TYR A 158 -0.19 13.19 -21.68
N GLN A 159 0.55 12.16 -22.09
CA GLN A 159 1.87 11.84 -21.56
C GLN A 159 1.82 11.59 -20.03
N TYR A 160 2.97 11.37 -19.37
CA TYR A 160 2.96 11.14 -17.92
C TYR A 160 2.45 12.35 -17.11
N GLN A 161 2.56 13.56 -17.65
CA GLN A 161 2.06 14.80 -17.07
C GLN A 161 0.55 14.77 -16.83
N GLY A 162 -0.20 14.12 -17.71
CA GLY A 162 -1.65 13.99 -17.60
C GLY A 162 -2.11 13.36 -16.28
N ILE A 163 -1.33 12.44 -15.74
CA ILE A 163 -1.59 11.82 -14.44
C ILE A 163 -1.53 12.86 -13.30
N PHE A 164 -0.47 13.68 -13.31
CA PHE A 164 -0.27 14.67 -12.27
C PHE A 164 -1.25 15.84 -12.36
N ILE A 165 -1.62 16.25 -13.57
CA ILE A 165 -2.69 17.23 -13.80
C ILE A 165 -4.01 16.69 -13.23
N PHE A 166 -4.38 15.46 -13.53
CA PHE A 166 -5.59 14.81 -13.00
C PHE A 166 -5.57 14.79 -11.47
N LEU A 167 -4.47 14.37 -10.85
CA LEU A 167 -4.34 14.34 -9.38
C LEU A 167 -4.42 15.75 -8.78
N ALA A 168 -3.83 16.75 -9.42
CA ALA A 168 -3.90 18.14 -8.96
C ALA A 168 -5.33 18.69 -9.04
N VAL A 169 -6.05 18.46 -10.15
CA VAL A 169 -7.43 18.91 -10.33
C VAL A 169 -8.36 18.30 -9.27
N ILE A 170 -8.31 16.97 -9.09
CA ILE A 170 -9.09 16.31 -8.05
C ILE A 170 -8.69 16.79 -6.66
N GLY A 171 -7.37 16.96 -6.42
CA GLY A 171 -6.85 17.50 -5.16
C GLY A 171 -7.43 18.88 -4.85
N ILE A 172 -7.46 19.81 -5.82
CA ILE A 172 -8.02 21.15 -5.68
C ILE A 172 -9.53 21.09 -5.38
N LEU A 173 -10.28 20.25 -6.09
CA LEU A 173 -11.72 20.06 -5.83
C LEU A 173 -11.97 19.54 -4.41
N LEU A 174 -11.17 18.59 -3.93
CA LEU A 174 -11.27 18.08 -2.56
C LEU A 174 -10.82 19.12 -1.53
N LEU A 175 -9.72 19.83 -1.78
CA LEU A 175 -9.24 20.89 -0.89
C LEU A 175 -10.31 21.97 -0.69
N THR A 176 -10.88 22.48 -1.78
CA THR A 176 -11.94 23.51 -1.73
C THR A 176 -13.17 22.99 -1.01
N THR A 177 -13.61 21.76 -1.31
CA THR A 177 -14.77 21.16 -0.66
C THR A 177 -14.54 20.97 0.86
N HIS A 178 -13.35 20.48 1.26
CA HIS A 178 -13.04 20.34 2.68
C HIS A 178 -12.88 21.69 3.40
N LEU A 179 -12.35 22.69 2.72
CA LEU A 179 -12.20 24.03 3.30
C LEU A 179 -13.55 24.58 3.78
N PHE A 180 -14.60 24.43 2.96
CA PHE A 180 -15.94 24.98 3.25
C PHE A 180 -16.79 24.06 4.10
N TYR A 181 -16.70 22.72 3.94
CA TYR A 181 -17.68 21.80 4.49
C TYR A 181 -17.16 20.88 5.60
N LEU A 182 -15.83 20.66 5.73
CA LEU A 182 -15.31 19.79 6.78
C LEU A 182 -15.30 20.52 8.13
N PRO A 183 -16.05 20.06 9.14
CA PRO A 183 -15.92 20.56 10.50
C PRO A 183 -14.65 20.00 11.17
N GLU A 184 -14.13 20.68 12.19
CA GLU A 184 -13.12 20.08 13.05
C GLU A 184 -13.77 19.02 13.95
N THR A 185 -13.21 17.81 13.97
CA THR A 185 -13.76 16.67 14.72
C THR A 185 -12.93 16.30 15.94
N ARG A 186 -11.87 17.05 16.25
CA ARG A 186 -10.98 16.78 17.37
C ARG A 186 -11.72 16.73 18.70
N PRO A 187 -11.61 15.62 19.48
CA PRO A 187 -12.15 15.54 20.82
C PRO A 187 -11.51 16.59 21.74
N LYS A 188 -12.30 17.14 22.69
CA LYS A 188 -11.80 18.09 23.69
C LYS A 188 -10.87 17.46 24.71
N GLN A 189 -10.95 16.16 24.93
CA GLN A 189 -10.06 15.43 25.84
C GLN A 189 -8.82 14.95 25.11
N LYS A 190 -7.64 15.22 25.68
CA LYS A 190 -6.35 14.70 25.22
C LYS A 190 -6.26 13.21 25.56
N GLU A 191 -6.20 12.32 24.58
CA GLU A 191 -5.65 10.99 24.79
C GLU A 191 -4.13 11.12 25.00
N THR A 192 -3.63 10.50 26.07
CA THR A 192 -2.20 10.45 26.39
C THR A 192 -1.44 9.67 25.34
N PHE A 193 -0.32 10.23 24.92
CA PHE A 193 0.64 9.62 24.01
C PHE A 193 1.00 8.20 24.45
N LYS A 194 0.79 7.20 23.61
CA LYS A 194 1.13 5.82 23.94
C LYS A 194 2.64 5.66 24.07
N SER A 195 3.06 5.14 25.21
CA SER A 195 4.44 5.00 25.66
C SER A 195 5.37 4.29 24.68
N LEU A 196 6.63 4.72 24.59
CA LEU A 196 7.72 4.06 23.88
C LEU A 196 7.86 2.57 24.30
N SER A 197 7.51 2.25 25.55
CA SER A 197 7.46 0.90 26.07
C SER A 197 6.44 -0.01 25.36
N ALA A 198 5.28 0.52 24.94
CA ALA A 198 4.31 -0.23 24.15
C ALA A 198 4.84 -0.58 22.75
N MET A 199 5.56 0.33 22.10
CA MET A 199 6.21 0.04 20.82
C MET A 199 7.26 -1.06 20.97
N GLN A 200 8.08 -0.99 22.01
CA GLN A 200 9.11 -1.99 22.28
C GLN A 200 8.50 -3.38 22.57
N GLN A 201 7.44 -3.46 23.36
CA GLN A 201 6.74 -4.71 23.62
C GLN A 201 6.20 -5.35 22.35
N VAL A 202 5.58 -4.56 21.46
CA VAL A 202 5.04 -5.05 20.18
C VAL A 202 6.15 -5.52 19.23
N LEU A 203 7.29 -4.80 19.19
CA LEU A 203 8.43 -5.16 18.35
C LEU A 203 9.17 -6.42 18.83
N ILE A 204 9.20 -6.68 20.14
CA ILE A 204 9.92 -7.82 20.71
C ILE A 204 9.08 -9.10 20.70
N ALA A 205 7.75 -8.99 20.78
CA ALA A 205 6.86 -10.14 20.80
C ALA A 205 7.03 -11.06 19.59
N PRO A 206 7.02 -12.40 19.75
CA PRO A 206 7.16 -13.35 18.67
C PRO A 206 6.15 -13.15 17.53
N GLU A 207 4.88 -12.90 17.88
CA GLU A 207 3.79 -12.64 16.94
C GLU A 207 4.01 -11.34 16.17
N GLY A 208 4.48 -10.29 16.87
CA GLY A 208 4.84 -9.02 16.23
C GLY A 208 5.98 -9.19 15.22
N LYS A 209 7.12 -9.76 15.66
CA LYS A 209 8.29 -10.01 14.80
C LYS A 209 7.92 -10.79 13.54
N SER A 210 7.16 -11.87 13.71
CA SER A 210 6.76 -12.76 12.62
C SER A 210 5.91 -12.02 11.58
N VAL A 211 4.89 -11.29 12.03
CA VAL A 211 4.03 -10.51 11.13
C VAL A 211 4.81 -9.39 10.46
N PHE A 212 5.71 -8.70 11.17
CA PHE A 212 6.46 -7.59 10.60
C PHE A 212 7.43 -8.05 9.51
N VAL A 213 8.15 -9.15 9.74
CA VAL A 213 9.06 -9.73 8.74
C VAL A 213 8.27 -10.19 7.51
N MET A 214 7.19 -10.93 7.69
CA MET A 214 6.36 -11.39 6.57
C MET A 214 5.66 -10.24 5.86
N SER A 215 5.16 -9.25 6.59
CA SER A 215 4.55 -8.07 5.99
C SER A 215 5.53 -7.30 5.10
N PHE A 216 6.76 -7.07 5.60
CA PHE A 216 7.81 -6.46 4.80
C PHE A 216 8.00 -7.21 3.49
N MET A 217 8.16 -8.55 3.54
CA MET A 217 8.41 -9.37 2.35
C MET A 217 7.22 -9.44 1.41
N VAL A 218 5.99 -9.56 1.92
CA VAL A 218 4.78 -9.59 1.09
C VAL A 218 4.64 -8.29 0.29
N PHE A 219 4.87 -7.14 0.94
CA PHE A 219 4.76 -5.85 0.26
C PHE A 219 5.99 -5.51 -0.59
N TYR A 220 7.17 -6.01 -0.25
CA TYR A 220 8.36 -6.01 -1.09
C TYR A 220 8.07 -6.70 -2.43
N ASN A 221 7.60 -7.96 -2.38
CA ASN A 221 7.29 -8.75 -3.57
C ASN A 221 6.15 -8.15 -4.40
N TYR A 222 5.11 -7.67 -3.73
CA TYR A 222 3.98 -7.02 -4.40
C TYR A 222 4.42 -5.80 -5.20
N PHE A 223 5.28 -4.94 -4.62
CA PHE A 223 5.79 -3.77 -5.30
C PHE A 223 6.87 -4.08 -6.35
N CYS A 224 7.66 -5.14 -6.17
CA CYS A 224 8.48 -5.67 -7.25
C CYS A 224 7.61 -6.03 -8.46
N LEU A 225 6.54 -6.80 -8.24
CA LEU A 225 5.64 -7.16 -9.33
C LEU A 225 4.99 -5.92 -9.96
N LEU A 226 4.47 -4.99 -9.16
CA LEU A 226 3.84 -3.76 -9.65
C LEU A 226 4.77 -2.91 -10.52
N VAL A 227 6.04 -2.83 -10.18
CA VAL A 227 7.02 -1.97 -10.87
C VAL A 227 7.64 -2.68 -12.08
N PHE A 228 7.93 -3.99 -11.97
CA PHE A 228 8.57 -4.71 -13.07
C PHE A 228 7.58 -5.25 -14.11
N LEU A 229 6.31 -5.49 -13.74
CA LEU A 229 5.27 -5.93 -14.67
C LEU A 229 5.11 -5.00 -15.90
N PRO A 230 5.00 -3.66 -15.75
CA PRO A 230 4.90 -2.75 -16.89
C PRO A 230 6.15 -2.74 -17.76
N LEU A 231 7.33 -2.85 -17.15
CA LEU A 231 8.59 -2.93 -17.88
C LEU A 231 8.68 -4.20 -18.72
N ILE A 232 8.28 -5.33 -18.19
CA ILE A 232 8.18 -6.61 -18.90
C ILE A 232 7.16 -6.50 -20.04
N ALA A 233 5.97 -5.99 -19.76
CA ALA A 233 4.89 -5.86 -20.71
C ALA A 233 5.29 -4.93 -21.87
N PHE A 234 6.00 -3.86 -21.59
CA PHE A 234 6.50 -2.92 -22.58
C PHE A 234 7.63 -3.51 -23.43
N HIS A 235 8.70 -4.05 -22.80
CA HIS A 235 9.88 -4.51 -23.53
C HIS A 235 9.66 -5.84 -24.26
N LEU A 236 8.93 -6.79 -23.65
CA LEU A 236 8.78 -8.14 -24.19
C LEU A 236 7.56 -8.28 -25.10
N TYR A 237 6.46 -7.60 -24.76
CA TYR A 237 5.18 -7.73 -25.47
C TYR A 237 4.77 -6.48 -26.24
N GLN A 238 5.57 -5.39 -26.19
CA GLN A 238 5.34 -4.14 -26.93
C GLN A 238 3.96 -3.51 -26.64
N LEU A 239 3.43 -3.71 -25.41
CA LEU A 239 2.13 -3.19 -25.03
C LEU A 239 2.17 -1.69 -24.79
N ASN A 240 1.11 -0.99 -25.16
CA ASN A 240 0.95 0.43 -24.88
C ASN A 240 0.56 0.70 -23.41
N SER A 241 0.63 1.96 -22.97
CA SER A 241 0.39 2.32 -21.56
C SER A 241 -1.02 1.95 -21.07
N THR A 242 -2.04 2.02 -21.93
CA THR A 242 -3.42 1.64 -21.56
C THR A 242 -3.55 0.12 -21.39
N GLU A 243 -2.97 -0.66 -22.30
CA GLU A 243 -2.94 -2.12 -22.20
C GLU A 243 -2.20 -2.57 -20.93
N ILE A 244 -1.04 -1.97 -20.66
CA ILE A 244 -0.27 -2.21 -19.43
C ILE A 244 -1.11 -1.91 -18.19
N GLY A 245 -1.82 -0.77 -18.18
CA GLY A 245 -2.74 -0.42 -17.09
C GLY A 245 -3.83 -1.46 -16.88
N GLY A 246 -4.33 -2.06 -17.96
CA GLY A 246 -5.34 -3.12 -17.93
C GLY A 246 -4.86 -4.43 -17.28
N LEU A 247 -3.55 -4.74 -17.32
CA LEU A 247 -2.99 -5.97 -16.73
C LEU A 247 -3.17 -6.04 -15.21
N TYR A 248 -3.29 -4.90 -14.53
CA TYR A 248 -3.45 -4.85 -13.07
C TYR A 248 -4.86 -5.14 -12.59
N MET A 249 -5.86 -4.94 -13.46
CA MET A 249 -7.26 -5.08 -13.09
C MET A 249 -7.62 -6.51 -12.65
N PRO A 250 -7.29 -7.58 -13.40
CA PRO A 250 -7.56 -8.96 -12.98
C PRO A 250 -6.88 -9.34 -11.68
N MET A 251 -5.62 -8.92 -11.48
CA MET A 251 -4.88 -9.13 -10.25
C MET A 251 -5.55 -8.47 -9.04
N SER A 252 -6.01 -7.23 -9.20
CA SER A 252 -6.68 -6.47 -8.14
C SER A 252 -8.03 -7.08 -7.77
N ILE A 253 -8.80 -7.55 -8.75
CA ILE A 253 -10.05 -8.28 -8.51
C ILE A 253 -9.76 -9.57 -7.74
N ALA A 254 -8.74 -10.32 -8.15
CA ALA A 254 -8.32 -11.55 -7.46
C ALA A 254 -7.89 -11.29 -6.01
N LEU A 255 -7.21 -10.17 -5.74
CA LEU A 255 -6.84 -9.76 -4.38
C LEU A 255 -8.09 -9.51 -3.51
N VAL A 256 -9.11 -8.84 -4.05
CA VAL A 256 -10.39 -8.63 -3.35
C VAL A 256 -11.09 -9.97 -3.09
N LEU A 257 -11.14 -10.85 -4.09
CA LEU A 257 -11.69 -12.20 -3.95
C LEU A 257 -10.95 -13.03 -2.90
N GLY A 258 -9.62 -12.97 -2.88
CA GLY A 258 -8.80 -13.62 -1.85
C GLY A 258 -9.12 -13.15 -0.44
N SER A 259 -9.28 -11.83 -0.26
CA SER A 259 -9.69 -11.24 1.03
C SER A 259 -11.09 -11.67 1.45
N TYR A 260 -12.02 -11.80 0.49
CA TYR A 260 -13.35 -12.34 0.74
C TYR A 260 -13.31 -13.82 1.14
N LEU A 261 -12.51 -14.64 0.44
CA LEU A 261 -12.31 -16.05 0.77
C LEU A 261 -11.71 -16.23 2.16
N TYR A 262 -10.69 -15.42 2.51
CA TYR A 262 -10.11 -15.45 3.86
C TYR A 262 -11.17 -15.25 4.94
N ARG A 263 -12.08 -14.31 4.76
CA ARG A 263 -13.19 -14.05 5.69
C ARG A 263 -14.07 -15.29 5.92
N ARG A 264 -14.18 -16.17 4.92
CA ARG A 264 -14.96 -17.42 5.00
C ARG A 264 -14.22 -18.53 5.73
N ILE A 265 -12.88 -18.55 5.65
CA ILE A 265 -12.06 -19.67 6.18
C ILE A 265 -11.29 -19.30 7.46
N CYS A 266 -11.24 -18.03 7.85
CA CYS A 266 -10.43 -17.58 8.99
C CYS A 266 -10.80 -18.23 10.34
N HIS A 267 -12.01 -18.77 10.47
CA HIS A 267 -12.46 -19.47 11.67
C HIS A 267 -11.96 -20.92 11.75
N LEU A 268 -11.41 -21.47 10.66
CA LEU A 268 -10.92 -22.87 10.61
C LEU A 268 -9.54 -23.03 11.26
N PHE A 269 -8.80 -21.94 11.43
CA PHE A 269 -7.43 -21.97 11.92
C PHE A 269 -7.21 -20.91 13.00
N SER A 270 -6.27 -21.15 13.92
CA SER A 270 -5.79 -20.05 14.78
C SER A 270 -5.09 -18.98 13.93
N ALA A 271 -5.02 -17.75 14.44
CA ALA A 271 -4.43 -16.64 13.72
C ALA A 271 -2.95 -16.90 13.33
N GLU A 272 -2.20 -17.59 14.20
CA GLU A 272 -0.80 -17.97 13.97
C GLU A 272 -0.67 -18.97 12.79
N TYR A 273 -1.48 -20.05 12.79
CA TYR A 273 -1.50 -20.99 11.66
C TYR A 273 -2.00 -20.33 10.38
N GLY A 274 -2.96 -19.40 10.49
CA GLY A 274 -3.43 -18.60 9.37
C GLY A 274 -2.30 -17.86 8.67
N VAL A 275 -1.41 -17.17 9.42
CA VAL A 275 -0.23 -16.49 8.87
C VAL A 275 0.71 -17.47 8.17
N ILE A 276 1.02 -18.63 8.79
CA ILE A 276 1.92 -19.62 8.21
C ILE A 276 1.35 -20.18 6.90
N ILE A 277 0.11 -20.67 6.92
CA ILE A 277 -0.53 -21.34 5.76
C ILE A 277 -0.63 -20.36 4.58
N THR A 278 -1.15 -19.15 4.82
CA THR A 278 -1.33 -18.19 3.73
C THR A 278 0.01 -17.69 3.18
N SER A 279 1.05 -17.58 4.03
CA SER A 279 2.39 -17.22 3.59
C SER A 279 3.05 -18.34 2.77
N CYS A 280 2.82 -19.60 3.11
CA CYS A 280 3.24 -20.75 2.29
C CYS A 280 2.56 -20.72 0.91
N ILE A 281 1.24 -20.49 0.88
CA ILE A 281 0.49 -20.37 -0.39
C ILE A 281 1.08 -19.20 -1.21
N ASN A 282 1.33 -18.05 -0.58
CA ASN A 282 1.90 -16.89 -1.28
C ASN A 282 3.30 -17.18 -1.84
N LEU A 283 4.16 -17.88 -1.10
CA LEU A 283 5.48 -18.31 -1.57
C LEU A 283 5.37 -19.26 -2.77
N VAL A 284 4.47 -20.23 -2.73
CA VAL A 284 4.24 -21.17 -3.85
C VAL A 284 3.80 -20.39 -5.10
N MET A 285 2.85 -19.46 -4.98
CA MET A 285 2.36 -18.68 -6.12
C MET A 285 3.44 -17.73 -6.66
N LEU A 286 4.24 -17.14 -5.79
CA LEU A 286 5.41 -16.34 -6.18
C LEU A 286 6.45 -17.18 -6.93
N THR A 287 6.70 -18.42 -6.48
CA THR A 287 7.62 -19.36 -7.13
C THR A 287 7.12 -19.77 -8.52
N LEU A 288 5.84 -20.09 -8.64
CA LEU A 288 5.23 -20.40 -9.94
C LEU A 288 5.34 -19.20 -10.90
N PHE A 289 5.08 -17.99 -10.41
CA PHE A 289 5.31 -16.78 -11.19
C PHE A 289 6.77 -16.66 -11.62
N ALA A 290 7.72 -16.78 -10.70
CA ALA A 290 9.15 -16.66 -10.99
C ALA A 290 9.66 -17.65 -12.05
N LEU A 291 9.09 -18.86 -12.10
CA LEU A 291 9.50 -19.91 -13.03
C LEU A 291 8.85 -19.78 -14.41
N PHE A 292 7.59 -19.33 -14.50
CA PHE A 292 6.77 -19.53 -15.70
C PHE A 292 6.28 -18.23 -16.38
N TRP A 293 6.55 -17.04 -15.83
CA TRP A 293 6.06 -15.77 -16.38
C TRP A 293 6.53 -15.49 -17.83
N GLN A 294 7.68 -16.07 -18.26
CA GLN A 294 8.28 -15.85 -19.58
C GLN A 294 7.63 -16.69 -20.71
N ILE A 295 6.77 -17.65 -20.40
CA ILE A 295 6.20 -18.58 -21.40
C ILE A 295 5.34 -17.83 -22.42
N SER A 296 4.40 -17.02 -21.94
CA SER A 296 3.53 -16.20 -22.79
C SER A 296 2.77 -15.16 -21.96
N LEU A 297 2.23 -14.13 -22.62
CA LEU A 297 1.41 -13.11 -21.97
C LEU A 297 0.20 -13.69 -21.23
N PRO A 298 -0.61 -14.62 -21.78
CA PRO A 298 -1.70 -15.24 -21.03
C PRO A 298 -1.26 -16.00 -19.79
N VAL A 299 -0.12 -16.70 -19.85
CA VAL A 299 0.45 -17.41 -18.67
C VAL A 299 0.89 -16.41 -17.61
N MET A 300 1.60 -15.34 -18.00
CA MET A 300 1.99 -14.29 -17.07
C MET A 300 0.76 -13.65 -16.41
N LEU A 301 -0.31 -13.38 -17.15
CA LEU A 301 -1.58 -12.86 -16.62
C LEU A 301 -2.24 -13.83 -15.63
N ALA A 302 -2.36 -15.11 -16.01
CA ALA A 302 -2.93 -16.11 -15.12
C ALA A 302 -2.14 -16.21 -13.80
N LEU A 303 -0.82 -16.18 -13.87
CA LEU A 303 0.05 -16.21 -12.69
C LEU A 303 -0.08 -14.95 -11.83
N THR A 304 -0.22 -13.77 -12.42
CA THR A 304 -0.48 -12.53 -11.66
C THR A 304 -1.83 -12.57 -10.95
N VAL A 305 -2.87 -13.12 -11.58
CA VAL A 305 -4.20 -13.30 -10.98
C VAL A 305 -4.12 -14.24 -9.77
N VAL A 306 -3.50 -15.40 -9.92
CA VAL A 306 -3.36 -16.38 -8.83
C VAL A 306 -2.49 -15.81 -7.70
N TYR A 307 -1.44 -15.08 -8.03
CA TYR A 307 -0.63 -14.37 -7.04
C TYR A 307 -1.45 -13.29 -6.32
N GLY A 308 -2.26 -12.51 -7.03
CA GLY A 308 -3.19 -11.53 -6.44
C GLY A 308 -4.17 -12.17 -5.46
N LEU A 309 -4.72 -13.35 -5.81
CA LEU A 309 -5.58 -14.12 -4.92
C LEU A 309 -4.85 -14.51 -3.62
N SER A 310 -3.61 -14.97 -3.72
CA SER A 310 -2.78 -15.34 -2.56
C SER A 310 -2.46 -14.14 -1.67
N LEU A 311 -2.20 -12.96 -2.24
CA LEU A 311 -2.04 -11.71 -1.49
C LEU A 311 -3.30 -11.36 -0.70
N GLY A 312 -4.47 -11.51 -1.34
CA GLY A 312 -5.77 -11.27 -0.71
C GLY A 312 -6.04 -12.21 0.47
N LEU A 313 -5.54 -13.42 0.44
CA LEU A 313 -5.57 -14.35 1.57
C LEU A 313 -4.59 -13.93 2.69
N THR A 314 -3.38 -13.51 2.32
CA THR A 314 -2.26 -13.29 3.27
C THR A 314 -2.39 -11.96 4.03
N MET A 315 -2.74 -10.85 3.37
CA MET A 315 -2.76 -9.53 4.01
C MET A 315 -3.71 -9.46 5.23
N PRO A 316 -4.94 -9.99 5.19
CA PRO A 316 -5.84 -9.96 6.34
C PRO A 316 -5.36 -10.82 7.52
N THR A 317 -4.59 -11.90 7.29
CA THR A 317 -4.08 -12.74 8.36
C THR A 317 -3.14 -11.98 9.28
N HIS A 318 -2.27 -11.13 8.70
CA HIS A 318 -1.34 -10.29 9.45
C HIS A 318 -2.08 -9.36 10.41
N THR A 319 -3.08 -8.63 9.90
CA THR A 319 -3.87 -7.70 10.72
C THR A 319 -4.73 -8.41 11.75
N THR A 320 -5.21 -9.62 11.44
CA THR A 320 -5.99 -10.46 12.38
C THR A 320 -5.11 -10.92 13.53
N LEU A 321 -3.91 -11.44 13.28
CA LEU A 321 -2.99 -11.88 14.34
C LEU A 321 -2.58 -10.72 15.24
N LEU A 322 -2.22 -9.56 14.66
CA LEU A 322 -1.90 -8.38 15.47
C LEU A 322 -3.09 -7.90 16.29
N ALA A 323 -4.29 -7.90 15.72
CA ALA A 323 -5.49 -7.44 16.42
C ALA A 323 -5.90 -8.37 17.57
N SER A 324 -5.72 -9.69 17.42
CA SER A 324 -6.06 -10.68 18.46
C SER A 324 -5.03 -10.71 19.58
N HIS A 325 -3.74 -10.57 19.26
CA HIS A 325 -2.66 -10.67 20.25
C HIS A 325 -2.45 -9.36 21.03
N PHE A 326 -2.52 -8.20 20.37
CA PHE A 326 -2.22 -6.89 20.97
C PHE A 326 -3.47 -6.07 21.32
N GLY A 327 -4.51 -6.66 21.89
CA GLY A 327 -5.80 -6.02 22.16
C GLY A 327 -5.72 -4.57 22.68
N SER A 328 -5.04 -4.34 23.83
CA SER A 328 -4.85 -3.01 24.43
C SER A 328 -3.86 -2.10 23.65
N MET A 329 -2.91 -2.69 22.92
CA MET A 329 -1.88 -2.01 22.13
C MET A 329 -2.14 -2.09 20.62
N ARG A 330 -3.37 -2.46 20.22
CA ARG A 330 -3.75 -2.70 18.80
C ARG A 330 -3.38 -1.54 17.88
N ALA A 331 -3.64 -0.30 18.29
CA ALA A 331 -3.33 0.87 17.47
C ALA A 331 -1.82 1.04 17.24
N THR A 332 -1.01 0.77 18.28
CA THR A 332 0.46 0.79 18.18
C THR A 332 0.96 -0.31 17.22
N ALA A 333 0.45 -1.53 17.38
CA ALA A 333 0.82 -2.66 16.52
C ALA A 333 0.46 -2.41 15.05
N MET A 334 -0.73 -1.85 14.78
CA MET A 334 -1.16 -1.49 13.43
C MET A 334 -0.35 -0.33 12.84
N GLY A 335 0.08 0.65 13.66
CA GLY A 335 0.97 1.73 13.22
C GLY A 335 2.33 1.21 12.76
N ILE A 336 2.95 0.33 13.56
CA ILE A 336 4.23 -0.31 13.23
C ILE A 336 4.07 -1.18 11.97
N TYR A 337 2.99 -1.96 11.88
CA TYR A 337 2.68 -2.78 10.72
C TYR A 337 2.60 -1.92 9.44
N ASN A 338 1.88 -0.80 9.47
CA ASN A 338 1.77 0.09 8.32
C ASN A 338 3.12 0.69 7.93
N PHE A 339 3.92 1.13 8.89
CA PHE A 339 5.26 1.63 8.62
C PHE A 339 6.14 0.59 7.92
N ILE A 340 6.22 -0.63 8.48
CA ILE A 340 7.02 -1.73 7.93
C ILE A 340 6.52 -2.14 6.54
N ARG A 341 5.21 -2.16 6.33
CA ARG A 341 4.60 -2.40 5.02
C ARG A 341 5.08 -1.40 3.98
N TYR A 342 5.07 -0.11 4.28
CA TYR A 342 5.56 0.92 3.36
C TYR A 342 7.08 0.84 3.15
N CYS A 343 7.85 0.46 4.16
CA CYS A 343 9.27 0.17 3.99
C CYS A 343 9.51 -0.99 3.01
N GLY A 344 8.72 -2.06 3.09
CA GLY A 344 8.74 -3.16 2.12
C GLY A 344 8.41 -2.70 0.71
N MET A 345 7.35 -1.91 0.55
CA MET A 345 6.95 -1.32 -0.74
C MET A 345 8.06 -0.47 -1.37
N ALA A 346 8.78 0.31 -0.55
CA ALA A 346 9.88 1.16 -1.02
C ALA A 346 11.13 0.34 -1.37
N ALA A 347 11.48 -0.63 -0.51
CA ALA A 347 12.67 -1.45 -0.68
C ALA A 347 12.57 -2.38 -1.90
N GLY A 348 11.37 -2.87 -2.22
CA GLY A 348 11.14 -3.79 -3.33
C GLY A 348 11.77 -3.32 -4.64
N PRO A 349 11.28 -2.26 -5.28
CA PRO A 349 11.82 -1.76 -6.53
C PRO A 349 13.26 -1.24 -6.41
N MET A 350 13.61 -0.63 -5.27
CA MET A 350 14.92 -0.04 -5.03
C MET A 350 16.04 -1.08 -5.00
N ILE A 351 15.81 -2.22 -4.33
CA ILE A 351 16.80 -3.28 -4.19
C ILE A 351 16.78 -4.21 -5.41
N SER A 352 15.58 -4.53 -5.89
CA SER A 352 15.42 -5.53 -6.96
C SER A 352 15.96 -5.08 -8.31
N VAL A 353 16.12 -3.76 -8.54
CA VAL A 353 16.72 -3.25 -9.77
C VAL A 353 18.15 -3.72 -10.00
N TYR A 354 18.89 -3.99 -8.92
CA TYR A 354 20.27 -4.50 -9.01
C TYR A 354 20.34 -5.97 -9.48
N PHE A 355 19.22 -6.68 -9.51
CA PHE A 355 19.11 -8.03 -10.07
C PHE A 355 18.64 -8.06 -11.53
N VAL A 356 18.45 -6.90 -12.14
CA VAL A 356 18.13 -6.80 -13.58
C VAL A 356 19.44 -6.87 -14.38
N THR A 357 19.54 -7.82 -15.29
CA THR A 357 20.69 -8.00 -16.19
C THR A 357 20.20 -8.03 -17.64
N ASP A 358 20.70 -7.13 -18.48
CA ASP A 358 20.40 -7.08 -19.93
C ASP A 358 18.89 -7.19 -20.25
N ASN A 359 18.04 -6.42 -19.56
CA ASN A 359 16.58 -6.48 -19.62
C ASN A 359 15.98 -7.84 -19.24
N ASN A 360 16.75 -8.69 -18.57
CA ASN A 360 16.25 -9.95 -18.03
C ASN A 360 15.84 -9.76 -16.56
N TYR A 361 14.53 -9.91 -16.29
CA TYR A 361 13.94 -9.73 -14.96
C TYR A 361 13.87 -11.03 -14.13
N LYS A 362 14.40 -12.13 -14.64
CA LYS A 362 14.32 -13.46 -14.01
C LYS A 362 14.92 -13.46 -12.60
N TYR A 363 16.09 -12.86 -12.44
CA TYR A 363 16.79 -12.82 -11.16
C TYR A 363 16.10 -11.94 -10.11
N VAL A 364 15.31 -10.94 -10.54
CA VAL A 364 14.45 -10.14 -9.65
C VAL A 364 13.47 -11.07 -8.91
N PHE A 365 12.74 -11.90 -9.65
CA PHE A 365 11.74 -12.80 -9.05
C PHE A 365 12.36 -13.96 -8.28
N TYR A 366 13.51 -14.46 -8.70
CA TYR A 366 14.26 -15.46 -7.94
C TYR A 366 14.76 -14.91 -6.61
N SER A 367 15.26 -13.67 -6.58
CA SER A 367 15.65 -13.01 -5.32
C SER A 367 14.45 -12.86 -4.39
N CYS A 368 13.27 -12.50 -4.92
CA CYS A 368 12.03 -12.42 -4.16
C CYS A 368 11.66 -13.77 -3.52
N VAL A 369 11.76 -14.87 -4.25
CA VAL A 369 11.49 -16.24 -3.73
C VAL A 369 12.45 -16.60 -2.62
N ILE A 370 13.76 -16.38 -2.82
CA ILE A 370 14.80 -16.72 -1.82
C ILE A 370 14.57 -15.93 -0.53
N LEU A 371 14.43 -14.61 -0.64
CA LEU A 371 14.24 -13.74 0.54
C LEU A 371 12.95 -14.09 1.29
N THR A 372 11.86 -14.36 0.56
CA THR A 372 10.58 -14.76 1.17
C THR A 372 10.67 -16.11 1.84
N SER A 373 11.41 -17.06 1.27
CA SER A 373 11.66 -18.38 1.87
C SER A 373 12.39 -18.25 3.21
N LEU A 374 13.43 -17.42 3.28
CA LEU A 374 14.17 -17.15 4.52
C LEU A 374 13.26 -16.49 5.57
N ALA A 375 12.46 -15.51 5.18
CA ALA A 375 11.52 -14.85 6.06
C ALA A 375 10.43 -15.80 6.58
N LEU A 376 9.94 -16.71 5.74
CA LEU A 376 8.96 -17.70 6.11
C LEU A 376 9.55 -18.73 7.09
N CYS A 377 10.77 -19.22 6.86
CA CYS A 377 11.47 -20.10 7.80
C CYS A 377 11.61 -19.44 9.19
N PHE A 378 12.03 -18.17 9.22
CA PHE A 378 12.09 -17.40 10.46
C PHE A 378 10.71 -17.31 11.14
N THR A 379 9.67 -16.99 10.40
CA THR A 379 8.29 -16.84 10.89
C THR A 379 7.75 -18.15 11.45
N ILE A 380 7.93 -19.27 10.74
CA ILE A 380 7.52 -20.60 11.21
C ILE A 380 8.22 -20.93 12.53
N LYS A 381 9.55 -20.79 12.59
CA LYS A 381 10.34 -21.07 13.80
C LYS A 381 9.82 -20.25 14.99
N THR A 382 9.60 -18.95 14.78
CA THR A 382 9.20 -18.02 15.84
C THR A 382 7.77 -18.28 16.33
N LEU A 383 6.80 -18.47 15.43
CA LEU A 383 5.40 -18.73 15.81
C LEU A 383 5.22 -20.12 16.43
N MET A 384 5.90 -21.14 15.91
CA MET A 384 5.82 -22.49 16.48
C MET A 384 6.43 -22.59 17.87
N SER A 385 7.49 -21.83 18.16
CA SER A 385 8.07 -21.69 19.49
C SER A 385 7.05 -21.06 20.47
N SER A 386 6.45 -19.94 20.08
CA SER A 386 5.40 -19.27 20.88
C SER A 386 4.19 -20.16 21.15
N LEU A 387 3.74 -20.94 20.15
CA LEU A 387 2.61 -21.88 20.32
C LEU A 387 2.95 -23.04 21.29
N LYS A 388 4.21 -23.51 21.30
CA LYS A 388 4.66 -24.54 22.26
C LYS A 388 4.67 -24.01 23.67
N GLU A 389 5.21 -22.80 23.89
CA GLU A 389 5.21 -22.15 25.19
C GLU A 389 3.80 -21.93 25.75
N LYS A 390 2.88 -21.45 24.92
CA LYS A 390 1.45 -21.29 25.29
C LYS A 390 0.79 -22.61 25.71
N LYS A 391 1.12 -23.73 25.05
CA LYS A 391 0.59 -25.05 25.42
C LYS A 391 1.16 -25.56 26.75
N GLN A 392 2.45 -25.29 27.03
CA GLN A 392 3.08 -25.69 28.29
C GLN A 392 2.57 -24.90 29.51
N THR A 393 2.18 -23.63 29.31
CA THR A 393 1.62 -22.79 30.37
C THR A 393 0.12 -23.02 30.59
N ALA A 394 -0.58 -23.71 29.69
CA ALA A 394 -1.99 -24.05 29.80
C ALA A 394 -2.26 -25.44 30.41
N ASN A 395 -1.20 -26.27 30.50
CA ASN A 395 -1.19 -27.57 31.22
C ASN A 395 -0.57 -27.38 32.62
#